data_893b0bd820ed5d3b9576fd2b89b34dd6
#
_entry.id   893b0bd820ed5d3b9576fd2b89b34dd6
#
_cell.length_a   1.000
_cell.length_b   1.000
_cell.length_c   1.000
_cell.angle_alpha   90.00
_cell.angle_beta   90.00
_cell.angle_gamma   90.00
#
_symmetry.space_group_name_H-M   'P 1'
#
loop_
_entity.id
_entity.type
_entity.pdbx_description
1 polymer ?
#
loop_
_entity_poly.entity_id
_entity_poly.type
_entity_poly.pdbx_seq_one_letter_code
_entity_poly.pdbx_strand_id
1 'polypeptide(L)'
;MRWGRKRQVNHEQEAAQRIAELTASRRVIVEAYEVERRRIERDLHDGAQQYLVAAAMKVGEAQLSPAVENDPVTAQLLAEANTAIQEGLGALRRTIRGIHPQLLRQQGLPAALEEVAATAANRVRIIVPQPLPELPEGVLAVGYFFACEAIGNAAKYAPRAGVTVLLAAGQNLRVSVVDQGPGGARIVPGHGLAGMKERVAAAGGELTISSPPGGPTQLAVTIPLLLNRGEPAVVIS
;
A
#
# COMPACT_ATOMS: atom_id res chain seq x y z
N MET A 1 -47.51 -19.80 20.69
CA MET A 1 -46.04 -19.82 20.48
C MET A 1 -45.55 -19.95 19.02
N ARG A 2 -46.38 -20.28 18.05
CA ARG A 2 -45.97 -20.46 16.61
C ARG A 2 -45.79 -19.15 15.83
N TRP A 3 -46.44 -18.07 16.20
CA TRP A 3 -46.41 -16.76 15.51
C TRP A 3 -45.14 -15.94 15.76
N GLY A 4 -44.56 -16.02 16.94
CA GLY A 4 -43.31 -15.31 17.27
C GLY A 4 -42.10 -15.84 16.50
N ARG A 5 -42.01 -17.16 16.33
CA ARG A 5 -40.94 -17.82 15.60
C ARG A 5 -40.93 -17.49 14.09
N LYS A 6 -42.10 -17.34 13.45
CA LYS A 6 -42.20 -16.94 12.05
C LYS A 6 -41.74 -15.49 11.82
N ARG A 7 -42.04 -14.55 12.71
CA ARG A 7 -41.57 -13.17 12.62
C ARG A 7 -40.05 -13.06 12.78
N GLN A 8 -39.48 -13.83 13.69
CA GLN A 8 -38.05 -13.82 13.95
C GLN A 8 -37.24 -14.37 12.76
N VAL A 9 -37.70 -15.47 12.14
CA VAL A 9 -37.13 -16.05 10.93
C VAL A 9 -37.19 -15.08 9.74
N ASN A 10 -38.30 -14.34 9.55
CA ASN A 10 -38.39 -13.33 8.50
C ASN A 10 -37.40 -12.17 8.72
N HIS A 11 -37.26 -11.67 9.96
CA HIS A 11 -36.30 -10.60 10.24
C HIS A 11 -34.85 -11.04 10.04
N GLU A 12 -34.51 -12.27 10.40
CA GLU A 12 -33.18 -12.84 10.16
C GLU A 12 -32.89 -13.02 8.66
N GLN A 13 -33.87 -13.46 7.89
CA GLN A 13 -33.76 -13.56 6.42
C GLN A 13 -33.64 -12.20 5.74
N GLU A 14 -34.42 -11.22 6.15
CA GLU A 14 -34.34 -9.83 5.63
C GLU A 14 -33.01 -9.18 5.99
N ALA A 15 -32.48 -9.41 7.18
CA ALA A 15 -31.18 -8.92 7.60
C ALA A 15 -30.05 -9.59 6.79
N ALA A 16 -30.10 -10.91 6.59
CA ALA A 16 -29.15 -11.64 5.78
C ALA A 16 -29.17 -11.17 4.32
N GLN A 17 -30.34 -10.92 3.76
CA GLN A 17 -30.48 -10.42 2.40
C GLN A 17 -29.94 -9.00 2.23
N ARG A 18 -30.20 -8.11 3.19
CA ARG A 18 -29.59 -6.76 3.21
C ARG A 18 -28.06 -6.79 3.35
N ILE A 19 -27.54 -7.69 4.18
CA ILE A 19 -26.08 -7.87 4.33
C ILE A 19 -25.48 -8.35 3.01
N ALA A 20 -26.13 -9.31 2.33
CA ALA A 20 -25.70 -9.80 1.03
C ALA A 20 -25.71 -8.69 -0.05
N GLU A 21 -26.79 -7.90 -0.11
CA GLU A 21 -26.91 -6.75 -1.05
C GLU A 21 -25.85 -5.67 -0.78
N LEU A 22 -25.61 -5.32 0.49
CA LEU A 22 -24.57 -4.37 0.88
C LEU A 22 -23.17 -4.88 0.55
N THR A 23 -22.94 -6.17 0.73
CA THR A 23 -21.66 -6.82 0.40
C THR A 23 -21.43 -6.85 -1.10
N ALA A 24 -22.46 -7.18 -1.88
CA ALA A 24 -22.42 -7.15 -3.34
C ALA A 24 -22.18 -5.71 -3.87
N SER A 25 -22.88 -4.73 -3.33
CA SER A 25 -22.70 -3.30 -3.70
C SER A 25 -21.28 -2.80 -3.37
N ARG A 26 -20.75 -3.15 -2.19
CA ARG A 26 -19.35 -2.85 -1.84
C ARG A 26 -18.35 -3.47 -2.83
N ARG A 27 -18.61 -4.71 -3.25
CA ARG A 27 -17.75 -5.40 -4.21
C ARG A 27 -17.68 -4.67 -5.54
N VAL A 28 -18.82 -4.26 -6.07
CA VAL A 28 -18.90 -3.48 -7.35
C VAL A 28 -18.13 -2.16 -7.23
N ILE A 29 -18.24 -1.46 -6.10
CA ILE A 29 -17.54 -0.20 -5.87
C ILE A 29 -16.02 -0.45 -5.80
N VAL A 30 -15.57 -1.49 -5.11
CA VAL A 30 -14.14 -1.84 -5.01
C VAL A 30 -13.58 -2.24 -6.38
N GLU A 31 -14.30 -3.05 -7.15
CA GLU A 31 -13.91 -3.44 -8.50
C GLU A 31 -13.82 -2.21 -9.46
N ALA A 32 -14.80 -1.31 -9.42
CA ALA A 32 -14.79 -0.09 -10.22
C ALA A 32 -13.62 0.84 -9.82
N TYR A 33 -13.36 0.97 -8.52
CA TYR A 33 -12.22 1.73 -8.00
C TYR A 33 -10.88 1.15 -8.46
N GLU A 34 -10.74 -0.18 -8.46
CA GLU A 34 -9.52 -0.86 -8.93
C GLU A 34 -9.30 -0.69 -10.44
N VAL A 35 -10.37 -0.69 -11.25
CA VAL A 35 -10.29 -0.45 -12.70
C VAL A 35 -9.83 0.98 -12.98
N GLU A 36 -10.43 1.97 -12.33
CA GLU A 36 -10.06 3.39 -12.52
C GLU A 36 -8.65 3.66 -12.00
N ARG A 37 -8.26 3.05 -10.89
CA ARG A 37 -6.91 3.14 -10.35
C ARG A 37 -5.86 2.62 -11.32
N ARG A 38 -6.10 1.45 -11.96
CA ARG A 38 -5.19 0.89 -12.99
C ARG A 38 -5.11 1.79 -14.23
N ARG A 39 -6.17 2.51 -14.54
CA ARG A 39 -6.17 3.50 -15.63
C ARG A 39 -5.26 4.67 -15.28
N ILE A 40 -5.45 5.26 -14.11
CA ILE A 40 -4.63 6.37 -13.61
C ILE A 40 -3.14 5.97 -13.55
N GLU A 41 -2.84 4.77 -13.09
CA GLU A 41 -1.47 4.22 -13.05
C GLU A 41 -0.83 4.23 -14.43
N ARG A 42 -1.52 3.68 -15.44
CA ARG A 42 -1.02 3.66 -16.81
C ARG A 42 -0.84 5.06 -17.38
N ASP A 43 -1.80 5.93 -17.17
CA ASP A 43 -1.77 7.31 -17.67
C ASP A 43 -0.60 8.10 -17.03
N LEU A 44 -0.31 7.87 -15.74
CA LEU A 44 0.82 8.47 -15.05
C LEU A 44 2.16 7.85 -15.47
N HIS A 45 2.20 6.52 -15.64
CA HIS A 45 3.41 5.80 -16.04
C HIS A 45 3.80 6.15 -17.49
N ASP A 46 2.86 6.04 -18.42
CA ASP A 46 3.16 6.20 -19.84
C ASP A 46 3.15 7.67 -20.29
N GLY A 47 2.42 8.53 -19.59
CA GLY A 47 2.35 9.96 -19.89
C GLY A 47 3.38 10.78 -19.11
N ALA A 48 3.10 11.02 -17.82
CA ALA A 48 3.87 11.97 -17.03
C ALA A 48 5.36 11.57 -16.86
N GLN A 49 5.66 10.26 -16.70
CA GLN A 49 7.05 9.82 -16.60
C GLN A 49 7.84 10.04 -17.88
N GLN A 50 7.27 9.75 -19.05
CA GLN A 50 7.95 9.92 -20.33
C GLN A 50 8.28 11.39 -20.60
N TYR A 51 7.36 12.30 -20.30
CA TYR A 51 7.60 13.75 -20.45
C TYR A 51 8.69 14.25 -19.51
N LEU A 52 8.69 13.82 -18.26
CA LEU A 52 9.73 14.23 -17.29
C LEU A 52 11.10 13.66 -17.64
N VAL A 53 11.17 12.41 -18.12
CA VAL A 53 12.43 11.81 -18.60
C VAL A 53 12.94 12.58 -19.82
N ALA A 54 12.07 12.88 -20.79
CA ALA A 54 12.46 13.67 -21.95
C ALA A 54 12.94 15.08 -21.56
N ALA A 55 12.28 15.73 -20.59
CA ALA A 55 12.70 17.02 -20.06
C ALA A 55 14.07 16.93 -19.37
N ALA A 56 14.31 15.91 -18.54
CA ALA A 56 15.62 15.69 -17.91
C ALA A 56 16.73 15.49 -18.92
N MET A 57 16.47 14.72 -19.99
CA MET A 57 17.42 14.51 -21.09
C MET A 57 17.74 15.82 -21.81
N LYS A 58 16.75 16.67 -22.09
CA LYS A 58 16.94 17.97 -22.75
C LYS A 58 17.74 18.97 -21.88
N VAL A 59 17.45 18.98 -20.58
CA VAL A 59 18.24 19.80 -19.64
C VAL A 59 19.68 19.29 -19.56
N GLY A 60 19.88 17.96 -19.50
CA GLY A 60 21.22 17.35 -19.53
C GLY A 60 21.98 17.65 -20.82
N GLU A 61 21.31 17.61 -21.97
CA GLU A 61 21.88 17.97 -23.26
C GLU A 61 22.30 19.48 -23.28
N ALA A 62 21.46 20.37 -22.74
CA ALA A 62 21.78 21.79 -22.64
C ALA A 62 22.98 22.06 -21.72
N GLN A 63 23.15 21.30 -20.64
CA GLN A 63 24.32 21.41 -19.75
C GLN A 63 25.65 21.08 -20.43
N LEU A 64 25.64 20.28 -21.48
CA LEU A 64 26.84 19.92 -22.26
C LEU A 64 27.20 21.00 -23.33
N SER A 65 26.42 22.07 -23.45
CA SER A 65 26.69 23.13 -24.41
C SER A 65 27.90 23.98 -23.97
N PRO A 66 28.88 24.24 -24.88
CA PRO A 66 30.00 25.12 -24.58
C PRO A 66 29.57 26.53 -24.15
N ALA A 67 28.40 27.00 -24.57
CA ALA A 67 27.86 28.29 -24.15
C ALA A 67 27.50 28.32 -22.66
N VAL A 68 27.05 27.19 -22.12
CA VAL A 68 26.69 27.02 -20.69
C VAL A 68 27.94 26.83 -19.83
N GLU A 69 28.96 26.14 -20.35
CA GLU A 69 30.26 25.97 -19.67
C GLU A 69 30.93 27.32 -19.33
N ASN A 70 30.70 28.32 -20.16
CA ASN A 70 31.23 29.67 -19.97
C ASN A 70 30.29 30.63 -19.20
N ASP A 71 29.11 30.15 -18.77
CA ASP A 71 28.15 30.92 -17.99
C ASP A 71 27.77 30.19 -16.70
N PRO A 72 28.47 30.48 -15.58
CA PRO A 72 28.23 29.80 -14.31
C PRO A 72 26.79 29.93 -13.77
N VAL A 73 26.13 31.07 -14.08
CA VAL A 73 24.74 31.29 -13.62
C VAL A 73 23.78 30.37 -14.34
N THR A 74 23.88 30.29 -15.67
CA THR A 74 23.05 29.38 -16.47
C THR A 74 23.37 27.92 -16.14
N ALA A 75 24.62 27.56 -15.92
CA ALA A 75 25.01 26.20 -15.50
C ALA A 75 24.36 25.80 -14.18
N GLN A 76 24.36 26.71 -13.20
CA GLN A 76 23.72 26.45 -11.90
C GLN A 76 22.19 26.31 -12.02
N LEU A 77 21.53 27.19 -12.78
CA LEU A 77 20.07 27.10 -13.00
C LEU A 77 19.66 25.80 -13.68
N LEU A 78 20.43 25.31 -14.65
CA LEU A 78 20.16 24.03 -15.31
C LEU A 78 20.41 22.85 -14.36
N ALA A 79 21.41 22.93 -13.48
CA ALA A 79 21.63 21.89 -12.46
C ALA A 79 20.47 21.80 -11.44
N GLU A 80 19.99 22.97 -11.00
CA GLU A 80 18.82 23.05 -10.11
C GLU A 80 17.55 22.54 -10.81
N ALA A 81 17.33 22.89 -12.08
CA ALA A 81 16.20 22.38 -12.87
C ALA A 81 16.27 20.86 -13.04
N ASN A 82 17.44 20.30 -13.35
CA ASN A 82 17.63 18.85 -13.45
C ASN A 82 17.35 18.16 -12.13
N THR A 83 17.84 18.71 -11.02
CA THR A 83 17.56 18.19 -9.67
C THR A 83 16.07 18.18 -9.38
N ALA A 84 15.36 19.27 -9.65
CA ALA A 84 13.92 19.36 -9.45
C ALA A 84 13.14 18.34 -10.31
N ILE A 85 13.55 18.12 -11.56
CA ILE A 85 12.94 17.10 -12.44
C ILE A 85 13.20 15.70 -11.88
N GLN A 86 14.40 15.38 -11.41
CA GLN A 86 14.73 14.07 -10.83
C GLN A 86 13.96 13.81 -9.53
N GLU A 87 13.79 14.83 -8.68
CA GLU A 87 12.96 14.75 -7.47
C GLU A 87 11.48 14.53 -7.82
N GLY A 88 10.97 15.24 -8.81
CA GLY A 88 9.61 15.08 -9.33
C GLY A 88 9.37 13.67 -9.89
N LEU A 89 10.31 13.15 -10.68
CA LEU A 89 10.30 11.76 -11.17
C LEU A 89 10.31 10.76 -10.01
N GLY A 90 11.14 11.00 -9.00
CA GLY A 90 11.20 10.18 -7.80
C GLY A 90 9.89 10.19 -7.02
N ALA A 91 9.25 11.35 -6.86
CA ALA A 91 7.96 11.49 -6.21
C ALA A 91 6.85 10.78 -7.00
N LEU A 92 6.82 10.99 -8.33
CA LEU A 92 5.87 10.32 -9.23
C LEU A 92 6.01 8.79 -9.18
N ARG A 93 7.24 8.28 -9.25
CA ARG A 93 7.52 6.83 -9.10
C ARG A 93 7.08 6.28 -7.76
N ARG A 94 7.28 7.02 -6.65
CA ARG A 94 6.77 6.62 -5.32
C ARG A 94 5.25 6.55 -5.31
N THR A 95 4.58 7.52 -5.93
CA THR A 95 3.12 7.54 -6.05
C THR A 95 2.62 6.35 -6.87
N ILE A 96 3.25 6.06 -8.02
CA ILE A 96 2.90 4.94 -8.90
C ILE A 96 3.23 3.58 -8.25
N ARG A 97 4.38 3.42 -7.59
CA ARG A 97 4.73 2.18 -6.85
C ARG A 97 3.73 1.87 -5.74
N GLY A 98 3.07 2.89 -5.18
CA GLY A 98 1.91 2.71 -4.33
C GLY A 98 0.71 2.09 -5.06
N ILE A 99 0.73 1.88 -6.39
CA ILE A 99 -0.47 1.54 -7.16
C ILE A 99 -0.59 0.07 -7.61
N HIS A 100 0.26 -0.83 -7.36
CA HIS A 100 0.21 -2.27 -7.66
C HIS A 100 1.32 -2.75 -8.62
N PRO A 101 2.45 -3.22 -8.12
CA PRO A 101 3.52 -3.69 -8.99
C PRO A 101 3.06 -4.94 -9.76
N GLN A 102 3.43 -5.01 -11.03
CA GLN A 102 3.24 -6.20 -11.85
C GLN A 102 3.84 -7.45 -11.15
N LEU A 103 4.93 -7.25 -10.41
CA LEU A 103 5.59 -8.27 -9.60
C LEU A 103 4.68 -8.88 -8.53
N LEU A 104 3.83 -8.06 -7.89
CA LEU A 104 2.87 -8.54 -6.88
C LEU A 104 1.89 -9.58 -7.43
N ARG A 105 1.46 -9.40 -8.69
CA ARG A 105 0.59 -10.36 -9.36
C ARG A 105 1.32 -11.58 -9.89
N GLN A 106 2.57 -11.43 -10.35
CA GLN A 106 3.33 -12.50 -10.97
C GLN A 106 4.07 -13.37 -9.95
N GLN A 107 4.60 -12.79 -8.89
CA GLN A 107 5.48 -13.45 -7.92
C GLN A 107 4.99 -13.36 -6.47
N GLY A 108 3.87 -12.68 -6.25
CA GLY A 108 3.23 -12.57 -4.94
C GLY A 108 3.84 -11.50 -4.02
N LEU A 109 3.28 -11.42 -2.81
CA LEU A 109 3.58 -10.38 -1.84
C LEU A 109 5.04 -10.37 -1.35
N PRO A 110 5.69 -11.52 -1.07
CA PRO A 110 7.08 -11.52 -0.62
C PRO A 110 8.03 -10.89 -1.63
N ALA A 111 8.00 -11.33 -2.90
CA ALA A 111 8.89 -10.83 -3.94
C ALA A 111 8.70 -9.34 -4.21
N ALA A 112 7.44 -8.86 -4.22
CA ALA A 112 7.14 -7.45 -4.38
C ALA A 112 7.68 -6.60 -3.22
N LEU A 113 7.67 -7.12 -1.99
CA LEU A 113 8.22 -6.41 -0.83
C LEU A 113 9.75 -6.49 -0.75
N GLU A 114 10.38 -7.54 -1.28
CA GLU A 114 11.84 -7.61 -1.43
C GLU A 114 12.35 -6.53 -2.38
N GLU A 115 11.64 -6.23 -3.48
CA GLU A 115 11.97 -5.11 -4.36
C GLU A 115 11.86 -3.76 -3.63
N VAL A 116 10.82 -3.57 -2.83
CA VAL A 116 10.69 -2.37 -1.97
C VAL A 116 11.84 -2.29 -0.96
N ALA A 117 12.19 -3.41 -0.32
CA ALA A 117 13.28 -3.50 0.64
C ALA A 117 14.63 -3.14 0.01
N ALA A 118 14.89 -3.58 -1.22
CA ALA A 118 16.13 -3.30 -1.95
C ALA A 118 16.32 -1.80 -2.28
N THR A 119 15.23 -1.04 -2.36
CA THR A 119 15.24 0.40 -2.69
C THR A 119 14.93 1.30 -1.49
N ALA A 120 14.66 0.72 -0.32
CA ALA A 120 14.35 1.45 0.92
C ALA A 120 15.60 2.15 1.48
N ALA A 121 15.40 3.31 2.11
CA ALA A 121 16.47 4.02 2.80
C ALA A 121 16.94 3.29 4.08
N ASN A 122 16.05 2.53 4.71
CA ASN A 122 16.34 1.69 5.86
C ASN A 122 16.80 0.29 5.42
N ARG A 123 17.54 -0.40 6.31
CA ARG A 123 17.76 -1.84 6.14
C ARG A 123 16.46 -2.60 6.45
N VAL A 124 15.77 -3.08 5.44
CA VAL A 124 14.53 -3.84 5.57
C VAL A 124 14.81 -5.33 5.45
N ARG A 125 14.24 -6.13 6.36
CA ARG A 125 14.25 -7.60 6.31
C ARG A 125 12.84 -8.12 6.13
N ILE A 126 12.60 -8.94 5.11
CA ILE A 126 11.34 -9.65 4.91
C ILE A 126 11.46 -11.05 5.51
N ILE A 127 10.50 -11.44 6.34
CA ILE A 127 10.44 -12.76 6.98
C ILE A 127 9.12 -13.44 6.60
N VAL A 128 9.20 -14.60 6.01
CA VAL A 128 8.06 -15.44 5.63
C VAL A 128 8.31 -16.83 6.21
N PRO A 129 7.84 -17.12 7.43
CA PRO A 129 8.14 -18.38 8.13
C PRO A 129 7.63 -19.62 7.40
N GLN A 130 6.52 -19.47 6.65
CA GLN A 130 5.93 -20.51 5.82
C GLN A 130 5.48 -19.92 4.49
N PRO A 131 5.55 -20.67 3.38
CA PRO A 131 5.05 -20.19 2.09
C PRO A 131 3.62 -19.68 2.21
N LEU A 132 3.35 -18.52 1.63
CA LEU A 132 1.99 -17.99 1.59
C LEU A 132 1.16 -18.80 0.59
N PRO A 133 -0.12 -19.10 0.90
CA PRO A 133 -1.04 -19.69 -0.08
C PRO A 133 -1.31 -18.68 -1.21
N GLU A 134 -2.02 -19.12 -2.24
CA GLU A 134 -2.56 -18.20 -3.23
C GLU A 134 -3.54 -17.24 -2.55
N LEU A 135 -3.25 -15.94 -2.64
CA LEU A 135 -4.00 -14.88 -1.99
C LEU A 135 -4.86 -14.13 -3.00
N PRO A 136 -6.10 -13.76 -2.64
CA PRO A 136 -6.93 -12.90 -3.46
C PRO A 136 -6.25 -11.58 -3.79
N GLU A 137 -6.43 -11.07 -5.02
CA GLU A 137 -5.76 -9.86 -5.51
C GLU A 137 -6.00 -8.64 -4.59
N GLY A 138 -7.23 -8.47 -4.09
CA GLY A 138 -7.55 -7.40 -3.14
C GLY A 138 -6.81 -7.52 -1.80
N VAL A 139 -6.60 -8.76 -1.30
CA VAL A 139 -5.85 -9.02 -0.06
C VAL A 139 -4.36 -8.73 -0.27
N LEU A 140 -3.80 -9.18 -1.42
CA LEU A 140 -2.44 -8.87 -1.81
C LEU A 140 -2.18 -7.36 -1.87
N ALA A 141 -3.10 -6.63 -2.51
CA ALA A 141 -3.01 -5.18 -2.65
C ALA A 141 -2.99 -4.48 -1.29
N VAL A 142 -3.94 -4.79 -0.41
CA VAL A 142 -4.02 -4.15 0.92
C VAL A 142 -2.79 -4.47 1.75
N GLY A 143 -2.31 -5.71 1.75
CA GLY A 143 -1.09 -6.12 2.45
C GLY A 143 0.16 -5.41 1.93
N TYR A 144 0.29 -5.29 0.60
CA TYR A 144 1.39 -4.60 -0.05
C TYR A 144 1.41 -3.09 0.29
N PHE A 145 0.28 -2.39 0.12
CA PHE A 145 0.19 -0.96 0.44
C PHE A 145 0.46 -0.68 1.90
N PHE A 146 -0.08 -1.49 2.79
CA PHE A 146 0.20 -1.40 4.20
C PHE A 146 1.71 -1.48 4.48
N ALA A 147 2.38 -2.48 3.94
CA ALA A 147 3.81 -2.67 4.16
C ALA A 147 4.64 -1.52 3.57
N CYS A 148 4.32 -1.06 2.35
CA CYS A 148 5.01 0.07 1.70
C CYS A 148 4.90 1.36 2.51
N GLU A 149 3.68 1.68 2.98
CA GLU A 149 3.44 2.87 3.80
C GLU A 149 4.16 2.79 5.16
N ALA A 150 4.14 1.60 5.80
CA ALA A 150 4.84 1.38 7.07
C ALA A 150 6.36 1.50 6.91
N ILE A 151 6.95 0.93 5.84
CA ILE A 151 8.37 1.07 5.51
C ILE A 151 8.71 2.55 5.22
N GLY A 152 7.86 3.24 4.47
CA GLY A 152 8.00 4.67 4.18
C GLY A 152 7.96 5.53 5.44
N ASN A 153 7.07 5.21 6.38
CA ASN A 153 6.99 5.88 7.68
C ASN A 153 8.25 5.64 8.51
N ALA A 154 8.77 4.41 8.53
CA ALA A 154 10.04 4.10 9.19
C ALA A 154 11.20 4.90 8.57
N ALA A 155 11.28 5.01 7.24
CA ALA A 155 12.29 5.81 6.57
C ALA A 155 12.21 7.30 6.95
N LYS A 156 11.02 7.82 7.15
CA LYS A 156 10.78 9.23 7.50
C LYS A 156 11.05 9.55 8.96
N TYR A 157 10.58 8.67 9.87
CA TYR A 157 10.57 8.98 11.32
C TYR A 157 11.66 8.23 12.10
N ALA A 158 12.27 7.20 11.51
CA ALA A 158 13.33 6.39 12.08
C ALA A 158 14.41 6.04 11.01
N PRO A 159 15.06 7.02 10.35
CA PRO A 159 15.86 6.82 9.13
C PRO A 159 17.09 5.93 9.31
N ARG A 160 17.50 5.63 10.53
CA ARG A 160 18.65 4.74 10.84
C ARG A 160 18.23 3.41 11.47
N ALA A 161 16.94 3.23 11.71
CA ALA A 161 16.43 2.03 12.36
C ALA A 161 16.33 0.86 11.35
N GLY A 162 16.63 -0.35 11.81
CA GLY A 162 16.30 -1.56 11.06
C GLY A 162 14.79 -1.77 11.04
N VAL A 163 14.27 -2.25 9.92
CA VAL A 163 12.86 -2.57 9.72
C VAL A 163 12.72 -4.06 9.47
N THR A 164 11.78 -4.69 10.13
CA THR A 164 11.43 -6.10 9.90
C THR A 164 9.98 -6.19 9.46
N VAL A 165 9.73 -6.86 8.34
CA VAL A 165 8.40 -7.18 7.82
C VAL A 165 8.18 -8.67 7.98
N LEU A 166 7.14 -9.06 8.71
CA LEU A 166 6.73 -10.45 8.90
C LEU A 166 5.43 -10.69 8.14
N LEU A 167 5.43 -11.71 7.29
CA LEU A 167 4.27 -12.16 6.52
C LEU A 167 3.85 -13.55 6.98
N ALA A 168 2.59 -13.73 7.29
CA ALA A 168 2.00 -15.03 7.60
C ALA A 168 0.57 -15.09 7.08
N ALA A 169 0.15 -16.26 6.63
CA ALA A 169 -1.22 -16.49 6.18
C ALA A 169 -1.77 -17.81 6.74
N GLY A 170 -3.06 -17.79 7.05
CA GLY A 170 -3.88 -18.94 7.46
C GLY A 170 -5.30 -18.64 7.01
N GLN A 171 -6.23 -18.45 7.93
CA GLN A 171 -7.57 -17.92 7.59
C GLN A 171 -7.54 -16.42 7.24
N ASN A 172 -6.49 -15.74 7.64
CA ASN A 172 -6.23 -14.32 7.38
C ASN A 172 -4.80 -14.13 6.90
N LEU A 173 -4.57 -13.13 6.06
CA LEU A 173 -3.23 -12.60 5.84
C LEU A 173 -2.88 -11.70 7.04
N ARG A 174 -1.72 -11.93 7.63
CA ARG A 174 -1.13 -11.07 8.66
C ARG A 174 0.15 -10.46 8.12
N VAL A 175 0.24 -9.13 8.18
CA VAL A 175 1.45 -8.38 7.84
C VAL A 175 1.82 -7.55 9.05
N SER A 176 3.02 -7.73 9.58
CA SER A 176 3.55 -6.93 10.70
C SER A 176 4.83 -6.25 10.26
N VAL A 177 4.92 -4.96 10.49
CA VAL A 177 6.12 -4.15 10.23
C VAL A 177 6.58 -3.56 11.54
N VAL A 178 7.85 -3.84 11.88
CA VAL A 178 8.47 -3.35 13.12
C VAL A 178 9.70 -2.54 12.75
N ASP A 179 9.77 -1.30 13.16
CA ASP A 179 10.97 -0.48 13.14
C ASP A 179 11.56 -0.33 14.55
N GLN A 180 12.89 -0.25 14.65
CA GLN A 180 13.62 -0.06 15.90
C GLN A 180 13.84 1.45 16.18
N GLY A 181 12.87 2.26 15.85
CA GLY A 181 12.91 3.72 16.01
C GLY A 181 12.53 4.21 17.41
N PRO A 182 12.36 5.52 17.56
CA PRO A 182 12.05 6.17 18.84
C PRO A 182 10.59 6.02 19.29
N GLY A 183 9.75 5.37 18.51
CA GLY A 183 8.33 5.20 18.81
C GLY A 183 7.53 6.50 18.82
N GLY A 184 6.40 6.45 19.55
CA GLY A 184 5.51 7.61 19.68
C GLY A 184 4.51 7.80 18.53
N ALA A 185 4.40 6.84 17.60
CA ALA A 185 3.43 6.90 16.51
C ALA A 185 1.99 6.88 17.04
N ARG A 186 1.15 7.76 16.50
CA ARG A 186 -0.27 7.90 16.87
C ARG A 186 -1.13 8.07 15.62
N ILE A 187 -2.37 7.60 15.69
CA ILE A 187 -3.35 7.88 14.64
C ILE A 187 -3.84 9.31 14.81
N VAL A 188 -3.56 10.15 13.82
CA VAL A 188 -4.05 11.54 13.76
C VAL A 188 -4.96 11.64 12.53
N PRO A 189 -6.22 12.11 12.65
CA PRO A 189 -7.11 12.29 11.52
C PRO A 189 -6.46 13.11 10.39
N GLY A 190 -6.66 12.69 9.14
CA GLY A 190 -6.06 13.35 7.96
C GLY A 190 -4.58 13.02 7.71
N HIS A 191 -3.94 12.18 8.50
CA HIS A 191 -2.56 11.75 8.32
C HIS A 191 -2.46 10.28 7.86
N GLY A 192 -1.29 9.84 7.39
CA GLY A 192 -1.08 8.54 6.74
C GLY A 192 -1.60 7.33 7.51
N LEU A 193 -1.41 7.25 8.84
CA LEU A 193 -1.92 6.14 9.65
C LEU A 193 -3.46 6.08 9.72
N ALA A 194 -4.14 7.23 9.70
CA ALA A 194 -5.60 7.26 9.64
C ALA A 194 -6.11 6.72 8.30
N GLY A 195 -5.57 7.19 7.19
CA GLY A 195 -5.91 6.68 5.86
C GLY A 195 -5.55 5.19 5.67
N MET A 196 -4.47 4.72 6.29
CA MET A 196 -4.11 3.30 6.32
C MET A 196 -5.18 2.48 7.07
N LYS A 197 -5.63 2.95 8.24
CA LYS A 197 -6.69 2.30 9.02
C LYS A 197 -8.00 2.21 8.23
N GLU A 198 -8.39 3.28 7.55
CA GLU A 198 -9.61 3.32 6.74
C GLU A 198 -9.54 2.33 5.57
N ARG A 199 -8.41 2.25 4.85
CA ARG A 199 -8.20 1.29 3.76
C ARG A 199 -8.27 -0.15 4.23
N VAL A 200 -7.61 -0.47 5.35
CA VAL A 200 -7.64 -1.81 5.93
C VAL A 200 -9.05 -2.18 6.37
N ALA A 201 -9.77 -1.26 7.03
CA ALA A 201 -11.15 -1.49 7.45
C ALA A 201 -12.11 -1.67 6.26
N ALA A 202 -11.91 -0.96 5.14
CA ALA A 202 -12.68 -1.13 3.91
C ALA A 202 -12.53 -2.54 3.32
N ALA A 203 -11.38 -3.18 3.52
CA ALA A 203 -11.13 -4.58 3.16
C ALA A 203 -11.60 -5.60 4.22
N GLY A 204 -12.32 -5.16 5.25
CA GLY A 204 -12.74 -6.02 6.35
C GLY A 204 -11.60 -6.43 7.29
N GLY A 205 -10.44 -5.78 7.17
CA GLY A 205 -9.28 -6.04 8.01
C GLY A 205 -9.21 -5.15 9.24
N GLU A 206 -8.25 -5.43 10.09
CA GLU A 206 -7.97 -4.70 11.33
C GLU A 206 -6.51 -4.24 11.36
N LEU A 207 -6.28 -2.97 11.75
CA LEU A 207 -4.95 -2.39 11.99
C LEU A 207 -4.71 -2.27 13.49
N THR A 208 -3.60 -2.80 13.96
CA THR A 208 -3.09 -2.61 15.33
C THR A 208 -1.78 -1.81 15.31
N ILE A 209 -1.59 -0.95 16.32
CA ILE A 209 -0.41 -0.09 16.47
C ILE A 209 0.09 -0.23 17.90
N SER A 210 1.37 -0.54 18.03
CA SER A 210 2.11 -0.47 19.29
C SER A 210 3.36 0.38 19.07
N SER A 211 3.44 1.54 19.72
CA SER A 211 4.55 2.48 19.53
C SER A 211 4.80 3.28 20.81
N PRO A 212 5.35 2.63 21.85
CA PRO A 212 5.68 3.31 23.09
C PRO A 212 6.77 4.36 22.85
N PRO A 213 6.73 5.53 23.50
CA PRO A 213 7.79 6.52 23.42
C PRO A 213 9.15 5.93 23.86
N GLY A 214 10.18 6.12 23.03
CA GLY A 214 11.52 5.57 23.25
C GLY A 214 11.66 4.09 22.88
N GLY A 215 10.62 3.44 22.39
CA GLY A 215 10.60 2.04 21.99
C GLY A 215 10.31 1.83 20.49
N PRO A 216 10.31 0.57 20.04
CA PRO A 216 10.02 0.27 18.64
C PRO A 216 8.59 0.63 18.26
N THR A 217 8.38 0.92 16.96
CA THR A 217 7.02 0.99 16.39
C THR A 217 6.68 -0.33 15.73
N GLN A 218 5.59 -0.93 16.13
CA GLN A 218 4.98 -2.08 15.46
C GLN A 218 3.63 -1.67 14.88
N LEU A 219 3.51 -1.82 13.58
CA LEU A 219 2.25 -1.73 12.83
C LEU A 219 1.90 -3.14 12.36
N ALA A 220 0.68 -3.61 12.61
CA ALA A 220 0.26 -4.91 12.12
C ALA A 220 -1.17 -4.86 11.59
N VAL A 221 -1.40 -5.61 10.50
CA VAL A 221 -2.73 -5.80 9.92
C VAL A 221 -3.10 -7.26 9.87
N THR A 222 -4.38 -7.51 10.05
CA THR A 222 -5.01 -8.81 9.82
C THR A 222 -6.10 -8.61 8.77
N ILE A 223 -6.02 -9.32 7.63
CA ILE A 223 -6.91 -9.17 6.48
C ILE A 223 -7.56 -10.52 6.19
N PRO A 224 -8.89 -10.64 6.26
CA PRO A 224 -9.59 -11.90 5.99
C PRO A 224 -9.39 -12.37 4.55
N LEU A 225 -9.11 -13.66 4.34
CA LEU A 225 -8.98 -14.24 2.99
C LEU A 225 -10.34 -14.50 2.33
N LEU A 226 -11.43 -14.48 3.09
CA LEU A 226 -12.79 -14.77 2.63
C LEU A 226 -13.43 -13.70 1.74
N LEU A 227 -12.68 -12.65 1.35
CA LEU A 227 -13.17 -11.61 0.42
C LEU A 227 -13.57 -12.17 -0.96
N ASN A 228 -13.28 -13.45 -1.26
CA ASN A 228 -13.54 -14.05 -2.58
C ASN A 228 -14.61 -15.16 -2.60
N ARG A 229 -15.19 -15.57 -1.48
CA ARG A 229 -16.25 -16.59 -1.51
C ARG A 229 -17.44 -16.10 -0.71
N GLY A 230 -18.50 -15.68 -1.43
CA GLY A 230 -19.81 -15.44 -0.88
C GLY A 230 -20.49 -16.74 -0.45
N GLU A 231 -19.80 -17.61 0.27
CA GLU A 231 -20.37 -18.77 0.94
C GLU A 231 -20.49 -18.44 2.42
N PRO A 232 -21.71 -18.54 3.01
CA PRO A 232 -21.87 -18.39 4.44
C PRO A 232 -21.07 -19.49 5.13
N ALA A 233 -20.29 -19.11 6.16
CA ALA A 233 -19.62 -20.07 7.01
C ALA A 233 -20.68 -21.02 7.61
N VAL A 234 -20.68 -22.27 7.16
CA VAL A 234 -21.41 -23.34 7.84
C VAL A 234 -20.65 -23.62 9.12
N VAL A 235 -21.15 -23.09 10.23
CA VAL A 235 -20.72 -23.49 11.56
C VAL A 235 -21.24 -24.92 11.75
N ILE A 236 -20.38 -25.91 11.64
CA ILE A 236 -20.65 -27.28 12.08
C ILE A 236 -20.39 -27.29 13.59
N SER A 237 -21.46 -27.40 14.33
CA SER A 237 -21.49 -27.65 15.77
C SER A 237 -20.98 -29.05 16.10
#